data_b97acaf3f22655bc4d3cbfd6d940af79
#
_entry.id   b97acaf3f22655bc4d3cbfd6d940af79
#
_cell.length_a   1.000
_cell.length_b   1.000
_cell.length_c   1.000
_cell.angle_alpha   90.00
_cell.angle_beta   90.00
_cell.angle_gamma   90.00
#
_symmetry.space_group_name_H-M   'P 1'
#
loop_
_entity.id
_entity.type
_entity.pdbx_description
1 polymer ?
#
loop_
_entity_poly.entity_id
_entity_poly.type
_entity_poly.pdbx_seq_one_letter_code
_entity_poly.pdbx_strand_id
1 'polypeptide(L)'
;QGMVPSDLDVFDCRGKAIAPGFIDAHTHDDAAVLQQPEYLPKLSQGITTVVTGNCGISLAPYATTQVLPPLTLLGADSFRYADMAAYRDAVTAVQPALNVAALVGHTTLRFAAMRDLARAANPDERTHMAALLDACMAEGAHGLSSGLFYEEAYAAPADEVTELARVVARHGGVYATHLRSEMETILEAMLEASDSAFQAGVPLVLSHHKCAGPSQWGRTLETLPLVEAFAQRQQIAMDVYPYTAGSTVLREDLVDGVIDVMITWSEPFPELGGRMLADIAAKWGGEQK
;
A
#
# COMPACT_ATOMS: atom_id res chain seq x y z
N GLN A 1 34.12 -10.90 -30.40
CA GLN A 1 32.84 -10.75 -31.14
C GLN A 1 32.34 -12.15 -31.46
N GLY A 2 31.37 -12.65 -30.69
CA GLY A 2 30.68 -13.91 -30.98
C GLY A 2 29.70 -13.74 -32.14
N MET A 3 29.55 -14.78 -32.97
CA MET A 3 28.48 -14.80 -33.97
C MET A 3 27.14 -14.92 -33.27
N VAL A 4 26.22 -13.98 -33.56
CA VAL A 4 24.82 -14.08 -33.14
C VAL A 4 24.15 -15.12 -34.00
N PRO A 5 23.40 -16.12 -33.47
CA PRO A 5 22.61 -17.05 -34.28
C PRO A 5 21.65 -16.30 -35.17
N SER A 6 21.45 -16.79 -36.41
CA SER A 6 20.67 -16.10 -37.45
C SER A 6 19.15 -16.13 -37.20
N ASP A 7 18.71 -16.86 -36.22
CA ASP A 7 17.30 -17.08 -35.84
C ASP A 7 16.87 -16.23 -34.61
N LEU A 8 17.73 -15.34 -34.14
CA LEU A 8 17.42 -14.42 -33.04
C LEU A 8 17.17 -13.00 -33.53
N ASP A 9 16.14 -12.36 -32.94
CA ASP A 9 15.92 -10.93 -33.12
C ASP A 9 17.07 -10.13 -32.52
N VAL A 10 17.65 -9.23 -33.28
CA VAL A 10 18.76 -8.37 -32.87
C VAL A 10 18.29 -6.94 -32.75
N PHE A 11 18.40 -6.37 -31.56
CA PHE A 11 18.14 -4.96 -31.29
C PHE A 11 19.45 -4.17 -31.27
N ASP A 12 19.56 -3.15 -32.11
CA ASP A 12 20.71 -2.24 -32.09
C ASP A 12 20.59 -1.24 -30.93
N CYS A 13 21.38 -1.47 -29.90
CA CYS A 13 21.44 -0.62 -28.68
C CYS A 13 22.61 0.36 -28.69
N ARG A 14 23.27 0.63 -29.83
CA ARG A 14 24.36 1.59 -29.89
C ARG A 14 23.88 3.00 -29.51
N GLY A 15 24.60 3.63 -28.59
CA GLY A 15 24.24 4.94 -28.01
C GLY A 15 23.08 4.92 -27.01
N LYS A 16 22.62 3.73 -26.59
CA LYS A 16 21.59 3.53 -25.56
C LYS A 16 22.18 2.82 -24.34
N ALA A 17 21.57 3.05 -23.18
CA ALA A 17 21.82 2.24 -21.98
C ALA A 17 20.75 1.12 -21.91
N ILE A 18 21.18 -0.07 -21.51
CA ILE A 18 20.28 -1.19 -21.21
C ILE A 18 20.27 -1.35 -19.70
N ALA A 19 19.09 -1.37 -19.10
CA ALA A 19 18.88 -1.57 -17.68
C ALA A 19 17.73 -2.57 -17.46
N PRO A 20 17.65 -3.22 -16.28
CA PRO A 20 16.43 -3.90 -15.86
C PRO A 20 15.24 -2.93 -15.87
N GLY A 21 14.04 -3.44 -16.10
CA GLY A 21 12.82 -2.64 -15.94
C GLY A 21 12.65 -2.16 -14.49
N PHE A 22 12.02 -1.00 -14.33
CA PHE A 22 11.76 -0.44 -13.01
C PHE A 22 10.71 -1.27 -12.25
N ILE A 23 10.85 -1.25 -10.92
CA ILE A 23 9.88 -1.83 -9.98
C ILE A 23 9.15 -0.65 -9.31
N ASP A 24 7.83 -0.57 -9.50
CA ASP A 24 7.00 0.32 -8.69
C ASP A 24 6.68 -0.40 -7.39
N ALA A 25 7.37 -0.02 -6.33
CA ALA A 25 7.33 -0.70 -5.05
C ALA A 25 6.07 -0.39 -4.23
N HIS A 26 5.26 0.60 -4.66
CA HIS A 26 4.09 1.04 -3.91
C HIS A 26 2.93 1.37 -4.84
N THR A 27 1.99 0.45 -4.97
CA THR A 27 0.79 0.65 -5.78
C THR A 27 -0.47 0.14 -5.11
N HIS A 28 -1.61 0.63 -5.59
CA HIS A 28 -2.95 0.10 -5.33
C HIS A 28 -3.54 -0.48 -6.64
N ASP A 29 -2.69 -1.09 -7.44
CA ASP A 29 -3.03 -1.61 -8.77
C ASP A 29 -3.64 -3.02 -8.73
N ASP A 30 -4.01 -3.53 -7.55
CA ASP A 30 -4.52 -4.88 -7.32
C ASP A 30 -5.66 -5.26 -8.30
N ALA A 31 -6.63 -4.36 -8.49
CA ALA A 31 -7.71 -4.55 -9.45
C ALA A 31 -7.32 -4.12 -10.87
N ALA A 32 -6.48 -3.10 -11.00
CA ALA A 32 -6.10 -2.52 -12.29
C ALA A 32 -5.34 -3.52 -13.18
N VAL A 33 -4.45 -4.33 -12.60
CA VAL A 33 -3.72 -5.36 -13.34
C VAL A 33 -4.63 -6.44 -13.93
N LEU A 34 -5.81 -6.64 -13.34
CA LEU A 34 -6.83 -7.57 -13.84
C LEU A 34 -7.75 -6.95 -14.90
N GLN A 35 -8.07 -5.66 -14.71
CA GLN A 35 -9.01 -4.93 -15.57
C GLN A 35 -8.34 -4.35 -16.82
N GLN A 36 -7.06 -4.03 -16.74
CA GLN A 36 -6.26 -3.39 -17.78
C GLN A 36 -4.91 -4.13 -17.92
N PRO A 37 -4.90 -5.37 -18.43
CA PRO A 37 -3.69 -6.20 -18.41
C PRO A 37 -2.52 -5.62 -19.22
N GLU A 38 -2.77 -4.77 -20.22
CA GLU A 38 -1.71 -4.07 -20.95
C GLU A 38 -1.02 -2.98 -20.13
N TYR A 39 -1.72 -2.37 -19.21
CA TYR A 39 -1.31 -1.35 -18.24
C TYR A 39 -0.28 -0.33 -18.75
N LEU A 40 -0.58 0.28 -19.87
CA LEU A 40 0.29 1.22 -20.60
C LEU A 40 0.84 2.38 -19.74
N PRO A 41 0.10 2.98 -18.76
CA PRO A 41 0.64 4.07 -17.94
C PRO A 41 1.94 3.70 -17.20
N LYS A 42 2.10 2.45 -16.81
CA LYS A 42 3.31 1.95 -16.15
C LYS A 42 4.37 1.53 -17.17
N LEU A 43 4.00 0.71 -18.14
CA LEU A 43 4.93 0.20 -19.17
C LEU A 43 5.58 1.32 -19.97
N SER A 44 4.84 2.37 -20.35
CA SER A 44 5.38 3.51 -21.10
C SER A 44 6.49 4.27 -20.36
N GLN A 45 6.60 4.07 -19.06
CA GLN A 45 7.62 4.65 -18.20
C GLN A 45 8.76 3.66 -17.86
N GLY A 46 8.73 2.47 -18.44
CA GLY A 46 9.74 1.42 -18.22
C GLY A 46 9.54 0.61 -16.94
N ILE A 47 8.37 0.71 -16.30
CA ILE A 47 8.02 -0.12 -15.15
C ILE A 47 7.58 -1.49 -15.67
N THR A 48 8.20 -2.55 -15.16
CA THR A 48 7.93 -3.94 -15.56
C THR A 48 7.44 -4.81 -14.40
N THR A 49 7.44 -4.27 -13.19
CA THR A 49 6.96 -4.96 -11.99
C THR A 49 6.24 -3.97 -11.09
N VAL A 50 5.11 -4.38 -10.52
CA VAL A 50 4.36 -3.62 -9.52
C VAL A 50 4.21 -4.43 -8.23
N VAL A 51 4.31 -3.74 -7.09
CA VAL A 51 4.00 -4.31 -5.78
C VAL A 51 2.61 -3.82 -5.39
N THR A 52 1.66 -4.74 -5.24
CA THR A 52 0.26 -4.47 -4.89
C THR A 52 -0.02 -4.84 -3.44
N GLY A 53 -1.22 -4.52 -2.94
CA GLY A 53 -1.60 -4.85 -1.57
C GLY A 53 -0.96 -3.95 -0.51
N ASN A 54 -0.62 -2.72 -0.84
CA ASN A 54 0.00 -1.74 0.06
C ASN A 54 -0.99 -1.11 1.05
N CYS A 55 -0.48 -0.36 2.03
CA CYS A 55 -1.24 0.42 3.02
C CYS A 55 -2.27 -0.40 3.82
N GLY A 56 -2.04 -1.70 3.99
CA GLY A 56 -2.98 -2.57 4.71
C GLY A 56 -4.18 -3.03 3.90
N ILE A 57 -4.24 -2.76 2.60
CA ILE A 57 -5.38 -3.01 1.73
C ILE A 57 -4.97 -3.94 0.60
N SER A 58 -5.61 -5.12 0.48
CA SER A 58 -5.38 -6.08 -0.59
C SER A 58 -6.68 -6.76 -1.01
N LEU A 59 -6.77 -7.26 -2.25
CA LEU A 59 -7.96 -7.97 -2.74
C LEU A 59 -8.12 -9.38 -2.13
N ALA A 60 -7.04 -10.00 -1.70
CA ALA A 60 -7.04 -11.29 -1.02
C ALA A 60 -6.40 -11.14 0.38
N PRO A 61 -6.83 -11.94 1.36
CA PRO A 61 -7.82 -13.02 1.36
C PRO A 61 -9.19 -12.55 1.88
N TYR A 62 -9.97 -11.83 1.10
CA TYR A 62 -11.29 -11.37 1.54
C TYR A 62 -12.27 -11.29 0.38
N ALA A 63 -13.33 -12.09 0.42
CA ALA A 63 -14.41 -12.05 -0.55
C ALA A 63 -15.67 -11.45 0.10
N THR A 64 -16.19 -10.36 -0.48
CA THR A 64 -17.39 -9.67 0.02
C THR A 64 -18.10 -8.94 -1.10
N THR A 65 -19.42 -8.78 -0.95
CA THR A 65 -20.25 -7.89 -1.78
C THR A 65 -20.54 -6.55 -1.09
N GLN A 66 -20.11 -6.39 0.18
CA GLN A 66 -20.25 -5.16 0.94
C GLN A 66 -18.87 -4.61 1.24
N VAL A 67 -18.34 -3.82 0.32
CA VAL A 67 -17.02 -3.21 0.46
C VAL A 67 -17.15 -1.88 1.20
N LEU A 68 -16.43 -1.75 2.29
CA LEU A 68 -16.40 -0.55 3.13
C LEU A 68 -15.06 0.17 2.98
N PRO A 69 -14.98 1.48 3.23
CA PRO A 69 -13.71 2.17 3.33
C PRO A 69 -12.79 1.49 4.37
N PRO A 70 -11.45 1.50 4.17
CA PRO A 70 -10.73 2.03 3.02
C PRO A 70 -10.65 1.04 1.83
N LEU A 71 -11.24 -0.15 1.93
CA LEU A 71 -11.18 -1.18 0.89
C LEU A 71 -11.79 -0.71 -0.45
N THR A 72 -12.72 0.25 -0.41
CA THR A 72 -13.30 0.89 -1.61
C THR A 72 -12.25 1.52 -2.53
N LEU A 73 -11.03 1.78 -2.03
CA LEU A 73 -9.92 2.26 -2.84
C LEU A 73 -9.58 1.31 -4.01
N LEU A 74 -9.79 0.00 -3.83
CA LEU A 74 -9.55 -1.02 -4.86
C LEU A 74 -10.77 -1.30 -5.75
N GLY A 75 -11.87 -0.56 -5.57
CA GLY A 75 -13.12 -0.73 -6.31
C GLY A 75 -14.11 -1.69 -5.64
N ALA A 76 -15.37 -1.26 -5.57
CA ALA A 76 -16.43 -1.95 -4.83
C ALA A 76 -16.71 -3.40 -5.36
N ASP A 77 -16.51 -3.64 -6.64
CA ASP A 77 -16.79 -4.93 -7.28
C ASP A 77 -15.58 -5.88 -7.35
N SER A 78 -14.46 -5.52 -6.72
CA SER A 78 -13.17 -6.22 -6.90
C SER A 78 -12.90 -7.33 -5.88
N PHE A 79 -13.61 -7.36 -4.74
CA PHE A 79 -13.36 -8.27 -3.62
C PHE A 79 -14.00 -9.65 -3.81
N ARG A 80 -13.35 -10.52 -4.60
CA ARG A 80 -13.85 -11.85 -4.98
C ARG A 80 -12.94 -12.99 -4.54
N TYR A 81 -11.80 -12.70 -3.96
CA TYR A 81 -10.72 -13.66 -3.74
C TYR A 81 -10.64 -14.04 -2.27
N ALA A 82 -11.15 -15.22 -1.94
CA ALA A 82 -11.16 -15.76 -0.57
C ALA A 82 -9.75 -16.16 -0.08
N ASP A 83 -8.82 -16.39 -1.00
CA ASP A 83 -7.44 -16.78 -0.76
C ASP A 83 -6.49 -16.15 -1.80
N MET A 84 -5.19 -16.23 -1.55
CA MET A 84 -4.17 -15.67 -2.44
C MET A 84 -4.02 -16.50 -3.71
N ALA A 85 -4.27 -17.80 -3.64
CA ALA A 85 -4.19 -18.69 -4.81
C ALA A 85 -5.21 -18.27 -5.86
N ALA A 86 -6.47 -17.97 -5.47
CA ALA A 86 -7.50 -17.50 -6.39
C ALA A 86 -7.15 -16.16 -7.04
N TYR A 87 -6.56 -15.22 -6.29
CA TYR A 87 -6.08 -13.95 -6.86
C TYR A 87 -4.93 -14.18 -7.84
N ARG A 88 -3.92 -14.96 -7.47
CA ARG A 88 -2.79 -15.32 -8.33
C ARG A 88 -3.25 -16.00 -9.62
N ASP A 89 -4.21 -16.94 -9.52
CA ASP A 89 -4.74 -17.64 -10.69
C ASP A 89 -5.49 -16.69 -11.62
N ALA A 90 -6.24 -15.71 -11.07
CA ALA A 90 -6.88 -14.66 -11.85
C ALA A 90 -5.85 -13.77 -12.57
N VAL A 91 -4.79 -13.33 -11.89
CA VAL A 91 -3.68 -12.57 -12.48
C VAL A 91 -3.00 -13.39 -13.58
N THR A 92 -2.74 -14.69 -13.33
CA THR A 92 -2.13 -15.57 -14.32
C THR A 92 -3.01 -15.74 -15.54
N ALA A 93 -4.34 -15.81 -15.37
CA ALA A 93 -5.28 -15.99 -16.48
C ALA A 93 -5.36 -14.78 -17.42
N VAL A 94 -5.25 -13.55 -16.89
CA VAL A 94 -5.29 -12.33 -17.71
C VAL A 94 -3.93 -12.01 -18.34
N GLN A 95 -2.83 -12.62 -17.87
CA GLN A 95 -1.47 -12.44 -18.38
C GLN A 95 -1.08 -10.95 -18.50
N PRO A 96 -1.07 -10.19 -17.40
CA PRO A 96 -0.73 -8.78 -17.47
C PRO A 96 0.67 -8.59 -18.06
N ALA A 97 0.89 -7.48 -18.73
CA ALA A 97 2.18 -7.15 -19.34
C ALA A 97 3.27 -6.78 -18.31
N LEU A 98 2.91 -6.76 -17.03
CA LEU A 98 3.79 -6.51 -15.87
C LEU A 98 3.89 -7.77 -15.01
N ASN A 99 5.00 -7.89 -14.28
CA ASN A 99 5.05 -8.80 -13.14
C ASN A 99 4.30 -8.18 -11.95
N VAL A 100 3.62 -9.02 -11.17
CA VAL A 100 2.87 -8.62 -9.97
C VAL A 100 3.43 -9.32 -8.75
N ALA A 101 3.83 -8.55 -7.75
CA ALA A 101 4.21 -9.04 -6.43
C ALA A 101 3.14 -8.55 -5.42
N ALA A 102 2.39 -9.48 -4.82
CA ALA A 102 1.28 -9.10 -3.94
C ALA A 102 1.68 -9.18 -2.47
N LEU A 103 1.32 -8.13 -1.71
CA LEU A 103 1.31 -8.14 -0.25
C LEU A 103 -0.10 -8.47 0.25
N VAL A 104 -0.19 -8.94 1.49
CA VAL A 104 -1.44 -9.14 2.20
C VAL A 104 -1.70 -7.93 3.10
N GLY A 105 -2.86 -7.32 2.98
CA GLY A 105 -3.23 -6.16 3.76
C GLY A 105 -3.70 -6.52 5.17
N HIS A 106 -3.12 -5.89 6.21
CA HIS A 106 -3.54 -6.04 7.61
C HIS A 106 -5.02 -5.65 7.81
N THR A 107 -5.46 -4.52 7.26
CA THR A 107 -6.86 -4.09 7.32
C THR A 107 -7.78 -5.11 6.65
N THR A 108 -7.35 -5.68 5.51
CA THR A 108 -8.08 -6.77 4.85
C THR A 108 -8.21 -8.00 5.75
N LEU A 109 -7.14 -8.39 6.46
CA LEU A 109 -7.18 -9.49 7.44
C LEU A 109 -8.14 -9.17 8.60
N ARG A 110 -8.15 -7.93 9.09
CA ARG A 110 -9.10 -7.51 10.14
C ARG A 110 -10.55 -7.62 9.67
N PHE A 111 -10.87 -7.17 8.45
CA PHE A 111 -12.20 -7.36 7.86
C PHE A 111 -12.59 -8.84 7.71
N ALA A 112 -11.64 -9.71 7.39
CA ALA A 112 -11.88 -11.14 7.26
C ALA A 112 -12.11 -11.84 8.62
N ALA A 113 -11.47 -11.36 9.70
CA ALA A 113 -11.45 -12.04 11.00
C ALA A 113 -12.35 -11.38 12.06
N MET A 114 -12.71 -10.12 11.92
CA MET A 114 -13.37 -9.32 12.94
C MET A 114 -14.70 -8.74 12.44
N ARG A 115 -15.61 -8.46 13.36
CA ARG A 115 -16.87 -7.75 13.07
C ARG A 115 -16.85 -6.29 13.51
N ASP A 116 -16.07 -5.99 14.54
CA ASP A 116 -15.92 -4.65 15.12
C ASP A 116 -14.43 -4.28 15.03
N LEU A 117 -14.11 -3.35 14.15
CA LEU A 117 -12.76 -2.90 13.86
C LEU A 117 -12.28 -1.74 14.75
N ALA A 118 -13.20 -1.13 15.51
CA ALA A 118 -12.89 0.00 16.40
C ALA A 118 -12.15 -0.43 17.69
N ARG A 119 -11.78 -1.69 17.82
CA ARG A 119 -11.05 -2.27 18.97
C ARG A 119 -9.86 -3.12 18.52
N ALA A 120 -8.99 -3.44 19.47
CA ALA A 120 -7.95 -4.46 19.27
C ALA A 120 -8.58 -5.84 18.97
N ALA A 121 -7.92 -6.65 18.16
CA ALA A 121 -8.30 -8.03 17.93
C ALA A 121 -8.10 -8.86 19.20
N ASN A 122 -9.07 -9.73 19.50
CA ASN A 122 -8.93 -10.70 20.58
C ASN A 122 -7.99 -11.87 20.16
N PRO A 123 -7.58 -12.76 21.08
CA PRO A 123 -6.66 -13.85 20.78
C PRO A 123 -7.12 -14.79 19.65
N ASP A 124 -8.42 -15.09 19.55
CA ASP A 124 -8.96 -15.98 18.53
C ASP A 124 -8.93 -15.27 17.14
N GLU A 125 -9.26 -13.97 17.10
CA GLU A 125 -9.19 -13.15 15.89
C GLU A 125 -7.74 -13.00 15.40
N ARG A 126 -6.78 -12.77 16.32
CA ARG A 126 -5.34 -12.74 15.98
C ARG A 126 -4.86 -14.08 15.43
N THR A 127 -5.26 -15.18 16.05
CA THR A 127 -4.95 -16.53 15.57
C THR A 127 -5.52 -16.75 14.17
N HIS A 128 -6.75 -16.32 13.92
CA HIS A 128 -7.39 -16.41 12.61
C HIS A 128 -6.65 -15.57 11.56
N MET A 129 -6.34 -14.31 11.85
CA MET A 129 -5.55 -13.46 10.94
C MET A 129 -4.17 -14.06 10.63
N ALA A 130 -3.49 -14.60 11.64
CA ALA A 130 -2.20 -15.26 11.46
C ALA A 130 -2.29 -16.49 10.57
N ALA A 131 -3.35 -17.31 10.71
CA ALA A 131 -3.58 -18.47 9.86
C ALA A 131 -3.89 -18.08 8.41
N LEU A 132 -4.73 -17.06 8.19
CA LEU A 132 -5.01 -16.55 6.85
C LEU A 132 -3.74 -16.01 6.18
N LEU A 133 -2.94 -15.26 6.91
CA LEU A 133 -1.67 -14.73 6.40
C LEU A 133 -0.67 -15.84 6.07
N ASP A 134 -0.53 -16.85 6.94
CA ASP A 134 0.36 -17.99 6.73
C ASP A 134 -0.01 -18.77 5.46
N ALA A 135 -1.31 -19.01 5.23
CA ALA A 135 -1.82 -19.60 4.01
C ALA A 135 -1.49 -18.74 2.78
N CYS A 136 -1.76 -17.44 2.82
CA CYS A 136 -1.44 -16.53 1.72
C CYS A 136 0.05 -16.51 1.39
N MET A 137 0.91 -16.52 2.41
CA MET A 137 2.36 -16.57 2.21
C MET A 137 2.80 -17.89 1.53
N ALA A 138 2.23 -19.01 1.95
CA ALA A 138 2.47 -20.31 1.32
C ALA A 138 1.96 -20.37 -0.14
N GLU A 139 0.93 -19.58 -0.47
CA GLU A 139 0.34 -19.48 -1.81
C GLU A 139 1.05 -18.46 -2.71
N GLY A 140 2.09 -17.78 -2.22
CA GLY A 140 2.96 -16.92 -3.02
C GLY A 140 2.81 -15.43 -2.76
N ALA A 141 2.18 -15.01 -1.67
CA ALA A 141 2.29 -13.63 -1.21
C ALA A 141 3.73 -13.29 -0.83
N HIS A 142 4.13 -12.02 -1.03
CA HIS A 142 5.49 -11.55 -0.80
C HIS A 142 5.68 -10.90 0.58
N GLY A 143 4.60 -10.67 1.32
CA GLY A 143 4.69 -10.04 2.63
C GLY A 143 3.35 -9.54 3.16
N LEU A 144 3.47 -8.71 4.20
CA LEU A 144 2.37 -8.03 4.88
C LEU A 144 2.46 -6.53 4.61
N SER A 145 1.34 -5.86 4.44
CA SER A 145 1.27 -4.41 4.58
C SER A 145 0.35 -4.00 5.73
N SER A 146 0.62 -2.86 6.36
CA SER A 146 -0.31 -2.23 7.30
C SER A 146 -0.60 -0.77 6.93
N GLY A 147 -1.74 -0.27 7.40
CA GLY A 147 -2.13 1.12 7.27
C GLY A 147 -2.80 1.56 8.57
N LEU A 148 -1.98 1.74 9.63
CA LEU A 148 -2.47 2.02 10.99
C LEU A 148 -3.04 3.43 11.14
N PHE A 149 -2.90 4.27 10.14
CA PHE A 149 -3.54 5.58 10.01
C PHE A 149 -5.06 5.47 9.79
N TYR A 150 -5.54 4.42 9.10
CA TYR A 150 -6.95 4.26 8.79
C TYR A 150 -7.75 3.82 10.01
N GLU A 151 -8.99 4.34 10.13
CA GLU A 151 -9.86 4.11 11.29
C GLU A 151 -10.02 2.63 11.61
N GLU A 152 -10.17 1.79 10.59
CA GLU A 152 -10.39 0.35 10.71
C GLU A 152 -9.17 -0.43 11.24
N ALA A 153 -7.99 0.18 11.23
CA ALA A 153 -6.76 -0.39 11.76
C ALA A 153 -6.16 0.41 12.93
N TYR A 154 -6.69 1.62 13.21
CA TYR A 154 -6.12 2.52 14.21
C TYR A 154 -6.11 1.92 15.63
N ALA A 155 -7.12 1.14 15.96
CA ALA A 155 -7.23 0.46 17.27
C ALA A 155 -6.32 -0.78 17.40
N ALA A 156 -5.62 -1.19 16.34
CA ALA A 156 -4.69 -2.31 16.41
C ALA A 156 -3.44 -1.91 17.21
N PRO A 157 -3.09 -2.63 18.29
CA PRO A 157 -1.87 -2.38 19.03
C PRO A 157 -0.65 -2.93 18.27
N ALA A 158 0.55 -2.43 18.59
CA ALA A 158 1.78 -2.83 17.91
C ALA A 158 2.07 -4.33 17.99
N ASP A 159 1.66 -5.00 19.06
CA ASP A 159 1.85 -6.46 19.23
C ASP A 159 1.00 -7.28 18.25
N GLU A 160 -0.22 -6.83 17.87
CA GLU A 160 -1.04 -7.45 16.85
C GLU A 160 -0.28 -7.49 15.50
N VAL A 161 0.30 -6.37 15.11
CA VAL A 161 1.09 -6.27 13.87
C VAL A 161 2.39 -7.08 13.98
N THR A 162 3.06 -7.04 15.13
CA THR A 162 4.29 -7.79 15.37
C THR A 162 4.07 -9.30 15.26
N GLU A 163 2.94 -9.81 15.75
CA GLU A 163 2.57 -11.24 15.63
C GLU A 163 2.41 -11.64 14.15
N LEU A 164 1.72 -10.82 13.35
CA LEU A 164 1.57 -11.06 11.91
C LEU A 164 2.90 -10.94 11.17
N ALA A 165 3.72 -9.96 11.51
CA ALA A 165 5.04 -9.78 10.92
C ALA A 165 5.97 -10.99 11.18
N ARG A 166 5.84 -11.68 12.34
CA ARG A 166 6.55 -12.94 12.61
C ARG A 166 6.11 -14.07 11.67
N VAL A 167 4.85 -14.08 11.24
CA VAL A 167 4.40 -15.03 10.19
C VAL A 167 5.17 -14.77 8.91
N VAL A 168 5.22 -13.51 8.46
CA VAL A 168 5.95 -13.11 7.25
C VAL A 168 7.44 -13.46 7.32
N ALA A 169 8.07 -13.23 8.48
CA ALA A 169 9.50 -13.54 8.69
C ALA A 169 9.80 -15.03 8.46
N ARG A 170 8.91 -15.96 8.88
CA ARG A 170 9.07 -17.40 8.65
C ARG A 170 9.10 -17.78 7.16
N HIS A 171 8.45 -16.98 6.32
CA HIS A 171 8.40 -17.17 4.86
C HIS A 171 9.47 -16.35 4.10
N GLY A 172 10.28 -15.55 4.81
CA GLY A 172 11.30 -14.71 4.17
C GLY A 172 10.71 -13.51 3.40
N GLY A 173 9.51 -13.06 3.76
CA GLY A 173 8.83 -11.94 3.13
C GLY A 173 9.24 -10.58 3.71
N VAL A 174 8.48 -9.52 3.35
CA VAL A 174 8.70 -8.13 3.79
C VAL A 174 7.49 -7.58 4.53
N TYR A 175 7.70 -6.60 5.40
CA TYR A 175 6.65 -5.82 6.03
C TYR A 175 6.72 -4.38 5.53
N ALA A 176 5.66 -3.91 4.87
CA ALA A 176 5.49 -2.53 4.42
C ALA A 176 4.43 -1.82 5.28
N THR A 177 4.63 -0.55 5.61
CA THR A 177 3.69 0.15 6.48
C THR A 177 3.44 1.60 6.09
N HIS A 178 2.15 1.93 5.90
CA HIS A 178 1.65 3.29 6.08
C HIS A 178 1.63 3.54 7.59
N LEU A 179 2.44 4.47 8.05
CA LEU A 179 2.62 4.76 9.47
C LEU A 179 1.30 5.14 10.16
N ARG A 180 1.20 4.93 11.46
CA ARG A 180 0.06 5.35 12.27
C ARG A 180 -0.15 6.86 12.24
N SER A 181 0.92 7.63 12.10
CA SER A 181 0.91 9.07 11.92
C SER A 181 2.06 9.51 11.01
N GLU A 182 1.76 10.42 10.11
CA GLU A 182 2.73 11.10 9.25
C GLU A 182 2.82 12.60 9.61
N MET A 183 2.20 12.99 10.74
CA MET A 183 2.07 14.35 11.25
C MET A 183 2.90 14.54 12.53
N GLU A 184 2.30 15.10 13.59
CA GLU A 184 2.97 15.49 14.83
C GLU A 184 3.73 14.34 15.49
N THR A 185 3.14 13.14 15.50
CA THR A 185 3.69 11.93 16.15
C THR A 185 4.40 10.99 15.18
N ILE A 186 4.96 11.53 14.09
CA ILE A 186 5.63 10.72 13.07
C ILE A 186 6.83 9.94 13.63
N LEU A 187 7.61 10.52 14.55
CA LEU A 187 8.78 9.85 15.11
C LEU A 187 8.39 8.65 15.96
N GLU A 188 7.34 8.77 16.75
CA GLU A 188 6.76 7.69 17.56
C GLU A 188 6.21 6.57 16.64
N ALA A 189 5.53 6.94 15.57
CA ALA A 189 5.01 5.96 14.59
C ALA A 189 6.13 5.24 13.84
N MET A 190 7.25 5.91 13.55
CA MET A 190 8.44 5.28 12.96
C MET A 190 9.12 4.32 13.95
N LEU A 191 9.20 4.69 15.24
CA LEU A 191 9.72 3.81 16.30
C LEU A 191 8.84 2.57 16.44
N GLU A 192 7.51 2.73 16.50
CA GLU A 192 6.54 1.62 16.54
C GLU A 192 6.77 0.64 15.39
N ALA A 193 6.84 1.15 14.15
CA ALA A 193 7.04 0.32 12.96
C ALA A 193 8.39 -0.41 12.99
N SER A 194 9.47 0.32 13.32
CA SER A 194 10.82 -0.22 13.41
C SER A 194 10.94 -1.31 14.48
N ASP A 195 10.37 -1.07 15.66
CA ASP A 195 10.42 -2.04 16.75
C ASP A 195 9.59 -3.29 16.47
N SER A 196 8.41 -3.13 15.84
CA SER A 196 7.59 -4.25 15.40
C SER A 196 8.33 -5.14 14.39
N ALA A 197 8.95 -4.54 13.37
CA ALA A 197 9.72 -5.27 12.37
C ALA A 197 10.97 -5.94 12.97
N PHE A 198 11.70 -5.22 13.83
CA PHE A 198 12.88 -5.75 14.51
C PHE A 198 12.57 -6.94 15.40
N GLN A 199 11.52 -6.85 16.23
CA GLN A 199 11.05 -7.94 17.09
C GLN A 199 10.53 -9.15 16.31
N ALA A 200 9.99 -8.92 15.11
CA ALA A 200 9.54 -9.96 14.21
C ALA A 200 10.68 -10.60 13.41
N GLY A 201 11.80 -9.92 13.23
CA GLY A 201 12.91 -10.35 12.39
C GLY A 201 12.60 -10.26 10.89
N VAL A 202 11.84 -9.25 10.46
CA VAL A 202 11.39 -9.05 9.08
C VAL A 202 11.96 -7.75 8.51
N PRO A 203 12.35 -7.69 7.21
CA PRO A 203 12.68 -6.44 6.55
C PRO A 203 11.50 -5.47 6.57
N LEU A 204 11.78 -4.18 6.81
CA LEU A 204 10.78 -3.10 6.88
C LEU A 204 10.86 -2.20 5.66
N VAL A 205 9.68 -1.82 5.12
CA VAL A 205 9.52 -0.73 4.16
C VAL A 205 8.60 0.33 4.76
N LEU A 206 9.11 1.54 4.94
CA LEU A 206 8.30 2.71 5.30
C LEU A 206 7.64 3.23 4.02
N SER A 207 6.32 3.10 3.93
CA SER A 207 5.54 3.46 2.73
C SER A 207 5.44 4.96 2.58
N HIS A 208 5.60 5.47 1.33
CA HIS A 208 5.38 6.87 0.91
C HIS A 208 5.82 7.89 1.96
N HIS A 209 7.06 7.73 2.48
CA HIS A 209 7.57 8.52 3.59
C HIS A 209 7.46 10.02 3.33
N LYS A 210 6.80 10.72 4.22
CA LYS A 210 6.61 12.17 4.22
C LYS A 210 6.32 12.68 5.61
N CYS A 211 6.53 13.99 5.82
CA CYS A 211 6.03 14.73 6.98
C CYS A 211 4.84 15.57 6.50
N ALA A 212 3.62 15.09 6.75
CA ALA A 212 2.40 15.65 6.22
C ALA A 212 1.94 16.89 7.03
N GLY A 213 1.34 17.84 6.30
CA GLY A 213 0.85 19.10 6.87
C GLY A 213 1.93 20.20 6.97
N PRO A 214 1.53 21.48 6.76
CA PRO A 214 2.47 22.61 6.72
C PRO A 214 3.30 22.76 7.99
N SER A 215 2.75 22.46 9.16
CA SER A 215 3.45 22.52 10.45
C SER A 215 4.57 21.48 10.60
N GLN A 216 4.57 20.42 9.75
CA GLN A 216 5.54 19.35 9.78
C GLN A 216 6.60 19.44 8.68
N TRP A 217 6.51 20.42 7.79
CA TRP A 217 7.47 20.58 6.70
C TRP A 217 8.89 20.80 7.22
N GLY A 218 9.85 20.12 6.60
CA GLY A 218 11.26 20.16 7.00
C GLY A 218 11.65 19.12 8.05
N ARG A 219 10.72 18.42 8.71
CA ARG A 219 11.02 17.37 9.69
C ARG A 219 11.68 16.13 9.10
N THR A 220 11.85 16.07 7.79
CA THR A 220 12.72 15.07 7.16
C THR A 220 14.16 15.17 7.68
N LEU A 221 14.59 16.31 8.19
CA LEU A 221 15.87 16.45 8.91
C LEU A 221 15.93 15.66 10.24
N GLU A 222 14.78 15.28 10.81
CA GLU A 222 14.66 14.43 12.00
C GLU A 222 14.45 12.97 11.60
N THR A 223 13.58 12.72 10.61
CA THR A 223 13.18 11.35 10.24
C THR A 223 14.25 10.59 9.47
N LEU A 224 15.00 11.24 8.57
CA LEU A 224 16.04 10.55 7.80
C LEU A 224 17.19 10.03 8.68
N PRO A 225 17.76 10.80 9.63
CA PRO A 225 18.72 10.26 10.59
C PRO A 225 18.19 9.09 11.42
N LEU A 226 16.87 9.08 11.72
CA LEU A 226 16.23 7.98 12.44
C LEU A 226 16.19 6.70 11.58
N VAL A 227 15.88 6.81 10.29
CA VAL A 227 15.96 5.68 9.33
C VAL A 227 17.39 5.14 9.24
N GLU A 228 18.40 6.02 9.17
CA GLU A 228 19.82 5.63 9.16
C GLU A 228 20.21 4.88 10.44
N ALA A 229 19.70 5.31 11.60
CA ALA A 229 19.91 4.61 12.87
C ALA A 229 19.24 3.22 12.88
N PHE A 230 18.02 3.09 12.34
CA PHE A 230 17.36 1.80 12.22
C PHE A 230 18.11 0.85 11.29
N ALA A 231 18.68 1.37 10.19
CA ALA A 231 19.44 0.59 9.23
C ALA A 231 20.70 -0.08 9.82
N GLN A 232 21.19 0.39 10.98
CA GLN A 232 22.32 -0.24 11.69
C GLN A 232 21.93 -1.57 12.36
N ARG A 233 20.64 -1.81 12.61
CA ARG A 233 20.14 -2.98 13.34
C ARG A 233 19.22 -3.91 12.55
N GLN A 234 18.67 -3.43 11.44
CA GLN A 234 17.73 -4.21 10.62
C GLN A 234 17.73 -3.77 9.16
N GLN A 235 17.21 -4.62 8.27
CA GLN A 235 16.95 -4.23 6.91
C GLN A 235 15.74 -3.29 6.87
N ILE A 236 15.95 -2.08 6.37
CA ILE A 236 14.93 -1.06 6.21
C ILE A 236 15.09 -0.35 4.87
N ALA A 237 13.98 -0.05 4.24
CA ALA A 237 13.87 0.80 3.07
C ALA A 237 12.70 1.76 3.26
N MET A 238 12.56 2.72 2.37
CA MET A 238 11.38 3.57 2.24
C MET A 238 11.09 3.83 0.77
N ASP A 239 9.84 4.06 0.45
CA ASP A 239 9.44 4.60 -0.84
C ASP A 239 8.94 6.04 -0.69
N VAL A 240 9.00 6.79 -1.77
CA VAL A 240 8.54 8.17 -1.86
C VAL A 240 7.94 8.42 -3.24
N TYR A 241 7.04 9.37 -3.34
CA TYR A 241 6.53 9.85 -4.63
C TYR A 241 7.01 11.29 -4.91
N PRO A 242 7.20 11.68 -6.18
CA PRO A 242 7.80 12.97 -6.54
C PRO A 242 6.77 14.11 -6.65
N TYR A 243 5.67 14.03 -5.93
CA TYR A 243 4.59 15.02 -5.95
C TYR A 243 4.49 15.77 -4.62
N THR A 244 4.01 17.01 -4.67
CA THR A 244 3.77 17.83 -3.47
C THR A 244 2.34 17.68 -2.93
N ALA A 245 1.59 16.71 -3.41
CA ALA A 245 0.23 16.40 -2.99
C ALA A 245 0.11 14.91 -2.63
N GLY A 246 -0.70 14.58 -1.64
CA GLY A 246 -1.14 13.22 -1.35
C GLY A 246 -2.49 12.91 -2.02
N SER A 247 -2.76 11.64 -2.30
CA SER A 247 -4.07 11.18 -2.78
C SER A 247 -4.58 10.08 -1.86
N THR A 248 -5.78 10.27 -1.31
CA THR A 248 -6.41 9.33 -0.38
C THR A 248 -7.92 9.48 -0.40
N VAL A 249 -8.65 8.67 0.38
CA VAL A 249 -10.08 8.89 0.63
C VAL A 249 -10.29 10.20 1.37
N LEU A 250 -11.35 10.93 1.01
CA LEU A 250 -11.70 12.17 1.71
C LEU A 250 -12.11 11.87 3.15
N ARG A 251 -11.44 12.53 4.08
CA ARG A 251 -11.72 12.42 5.53
C ARG A 251 -11.99 13.81 6.08
N GLU A 252 -13.07 13.95 6.83
CA GLU A 252 -13.49 15.22 7.41
C GLU A 252 -12.44 15.80 8.37
N ASP A 253 -11.80 14.96 9.17
CA ASP A 253 -10.77 15.36 10.14
C ASP A 253 -9.45 15.87 9.51
N LEU A 254 -9.25 15.63 8.20
CA LEU A 254 -8.11 16.14 7.44
C LEU A 254 -8.44 17.44 6.67
N VAL A 255 -9.70 17.88 6.71
CA VAL A 255 -10.13 19.14 6.10
C VAL A 255 -10.07 20.25 7.16
N ASP A 256 -8.94 20.91 7.23
CA ASP A 256 -8.66 21.97 8.24
C ASP A 256 -8.70 23.39 7.70
N GLY A 257 -8.94 23.56 6.39
CA GLY A 257 -8.89 24.87 5.71
C GLY A 257 -7.47 25.43 5.50
N VAL A 258 -6.43 24.70 5.88
CA VAL A 258 -5.03 25.09 5.72
C VAL A 258 -4.42 24.49 4.45
N ILE A 259 -4.86 23.28 4.07
CA ILE A 259 -4.39 22.58 2.88
C ILE A 259 -5.50 22.61 1.82
N ASP A 260 -5.10 22.92 0.60
CA ASP A 260 -5.99 22.83 -0.55
C ASP A 260 -6.37 21.36 -0.83
N VAL A 261 -7.68 21.10 -0.90
CA VAL A 261 -8.24 19.77 -1.21
C VAL A 261 -8.92 19.80 -2.57
N MET A 262 -8.49 18.94 -3.47
CA MET A 262 -9.14 18.73 -4.76
C MET A 262 -9.87 17.39 -4.77
N ILE A 263 -11.14 17.39 -5.14
CA ILE A 263 -11.90 16.17 -5.38
C ILE A 263 -11.45 15.61 -6.73
N THR A 264 -10.74 14.50 -6.73
CA THR A 264 -10.29 13.87 -7.98
C THR A 264 -11.39 13.03 -8.61
N TRP A 265 -12.24 12.43 -7.77
CA TRP A 265 -13.35 11.57 -8.20
C TRP A 265 -14.41 11.49 -7.10
N SER A 266 -15.68 11.37 -7.51
CA SER A 266 -16.82 11.14 -6.61
C SER A 266 -17.87 10.32 -7.34
N GLU A 267 -18.27 9.18 -6.77
CA GLU A 267 -19.32 8.35 -7.33
C GLU A 267 -20.69 9.04 -7.24
N PRO A 268 -21.12 9.56 -6.05
CA PRO A 268 -22.41 10.22 -5.93
C PRO A 268 -22.49 11.57 -6.65
N PHE A 269 -21.33 12.22 -6.93
CA PHE A 269 -21.26 13.54 -7.56
C PHE A 269 -20.14 13.60 -8.61
N PRO A 270 -20.26 12.89 -9.73
CA PRO A 270 -19.19 12.80 -10.74
C PRO A 270 -18.74 14.16 -11.30
N GLU A 271 -19.66 15.15 -11.32
CA GLU A 271 -19.40 16.51 -11.80
C GLU A 271 -18.46 17.32 -10.90
N LEU A 272 -18.16 16.84 -9.69
CA LEU A 272 -17.22 17.48 -8.77
C LEU A 272 -15.78 17.08 -9.05
N GLY A 273 -15.53 16.07 -9.87
CA GLY A 273 -14.20 15.64 -10.24
C GLY A 273 -13.36 16.77 -10.84
N GLY A 274 -12.14 16.95 -10.33
CA GLY A 274 -11.22 18.01 -10.70
C GLY A 274 -11.50 19.39 -10.07
N ARG A 275 -12.42 19.48 -9.13
CA ARG A 275 -12.77 20.75 -8.45
C ARG A 275 -12.14 20.86 -7.07
N MET A 276 -11.79 22.08 -6.68
CA MET A 276 -11.34 22.38 -5.33
C MET A 276 -12.51 22.33 -4.33
N LEU A 277 -12.31 21.75 -3.18
CA LEU A 277 -13.32 21.63 -2.14
C LEU A 277 -13.82 23.00 -1.66
N ALA A 278 -12.93 24.00 -1.58
CA ALA A 278 -13.29 25.38 -1.24
C ALA A 278 -14.31 25.99 -2.23
N ASP A 279 -14.14 25.77 -3.54
CA ASP A 279 -15.06 26.25 -4.56
C ASP A 279 -16.44 25.56 -4.49
N ILE A 280 -16.42 24.26 -4.15
CA ILE A 280 -17.65 23.47 -3.95
C ILE A 280 -18.39 24.00 -2.72
N ALA A 281 -17.71 24.17 -1.60
CA ALA A 281 -18.28 24.69 -0.36
C ALA A 281 -18.88 26.08 -0.55
N ALA A 282 -18.17 27.01 -1.19
CA ALA A 282 -18.66 28.34 -1.49
C ALA A 282 -19.93 28.31 -2.36
N LYS A 283 -19.99 27.44 -3.36
CA LYS A 283 -21.17 27.26 -4.21
C LYS A 283 -22.38 26.72 -3.45
N TRP A 284 -22.16 25.87 -2.45
CA TRP A 284 -23.23 25.29 -1.62
C TRP A 284 -23.59 26.19 -0.42
N GLY A 285 -22.95 27.35 -0.28
CA GLY A 285 -23.23 28.33 0.78
C GLY A 285 -22.61 27.96 2.13
N GLY A 286 -21.54 27.16 2.09
CA GLY A 286 -20.75 26.75 3.24
C GLY A 286 -19.30 27.23 3.18
N GLU A 287 -18.55 26.91 4.20
CA GLU A 287 -17.09 26.98 4.26
C GLU A 287 -16.49 25.60 4.01
N GLN A 288 -15.21 25.53 3.68
CA GLN A 288 -14.51 24.24 3.47
C GLN A 288 -14.48 23.36 4.74
N LYS A 289 -14.73 24.01 5.90
CA LYS A 289 -14.83 23.34 7.18
C LYS A 289 -16.13 23.73 7.86
#